data_062a1d5ccc0f3860986f9000fcb3ab73
#
_entry.id   062a1d5ccc0f3860986f9000fcb3ab73
#
_cell.length_a   1.000
_cell.length_b   1.000
_cell.length_c   1.000
_cell.angle_alpha   90.00
_cell.angle_beta   90.00
_cell.angle_gamma   90.00
#
_symmetry.space_group_name_H-M   'P 1'
#
loop_
_entity.id
_entity.type
_entity.pdbx_description
1 polymer ?
#
loop_
_entity_poly.entity_id
_entity_poly.type
_entity_poly.pdbx_seq_one_letter_code
_entity_poly.pdbx_strand_id
1 'polypeptide(L)'
;MAGWLGALLAAAPAGEKDAIPTAPLRIAMVNSLFPDTPEATLNGMMQSFATVLESQTGLVGTLTTCGDAVQLGKMLAEDKVHLGVFPGIDFGWARQKCPAIRPLVIAVNQHRRLRAVVLVRADAKIEKLADLQGKAFALPQNTREHCHLFLERSMRATGREPKKLFAEITRPPSIEDALDDVVDNIVQGVVVDTVALDCYQQRKPGRFSKLKIVEESEIFPPAVVAYRPGALDDAALARFRDRMISTKKGAAGRRFLTLWKLTGFEPIPADYDQIVDAIVKVYPTPVPAK
;
A
#
# COMPACT_ATOMS: atom_id res chain seq x y z
N MET A 1 30.71 16.60 74.08
CA MET A 1 29.65 15.71 73.61
C MET A 1 29.28 16.09 72.17
N ALA A 2 29.81 15.34 71.24
CA ALA A 2 29.61 15.63 69.80
C ALA A 2 28.59 14.62 69.22
N GLY A 3 27.46 15.12 68.75
CA GLY A 3 26.41 14.33 68.11
C GLY A 3 26.64 14.31 66.61
N TRP A 4 26.81 13.15 66.05
CA TRP A 4 26.87 12.91 64.61
C TRP A 4 25.44 12.68 64.07
N LEU A 5 24.98 13.59 63.19
CA LEU A 5 23.79 13.34 62.34
C LEU A 5 24.26 12.62 61.05
N GLY A 6 23.88 11.37 60.91
CA GLY A 6 24.07 10.62 59.70
C GLY A 6 22.96 10.97 58.71
N ALA A 7 23.33 11.54 57.55
CA ALA A 7 22.41 11.73 56.43
C ALA A 7 22.25 10.43 55.65
N LEU A 8 21.05 9.83 55.68
CA LEU A 8 20.65 8.74 54.77
C LEU A 8 20.43 9.39 53.37
N LEU A 9 21.35 9.10 52.45
CA LEU A 9 21.07 9.25 51.01
C LEU A 9 20.12 8.14 50.58
N ALA A 10 18.88 8.48 50.33
CA ALA A 10 17.96 7.58 49.63
C ALA A 10 18.42 7.47 48.15
N ALA A 11 18.89 6.29 47.77
CA ALA A 11 19.14 5.96 46.38
C ALA A 11 17.80 5.97 45.61
N ALA A 12 17.70 6.81 44.59
CA ALA A 12 16.57 6.75 43.63
C ALA A 12 16.55 5.39 42.93
N PRO A 13 15.37 4.81 42.69
CA PRO A 13 15.30 3.55 41.95
C PRO A 13 15.85 3.76 40.54
N ALA A 14 16.81 2.91 40.17
CA ALA A 14 17.33 2.84 38.81
C ALA A 14 16.16 2.64 37.84
N GLY A 15 16.10 3.49 36.82
CA GLY A 15 15.06 3.44 35.80
C GLY A 15 14.89 2.04 35.24
N GLU A 16 13.66 1.63 35.16
CA GLU A 16 13.19 0.43 34.51
C GLU A 16 13.72 0.47 33.06
N LYS A 17 14.77 -0.33 32.78
CA LYS A 17 15.26 -0.52 31.41
C LYS A 17 14.11 -1.14 30.64
N ASP A 18 13.62 -0.42 29.63
CA ASP A 18 12.65 -0.90 28.66
C ASP A 18 12.94 -2.36 28.26
N ALA A 19 12.21 -3.29 28.81
CA ALA A 19 12.36 -4.71 28.49
C ALA A 19 11.99 -4.89 27.01
N ILE A 20 12.98 -5.23 26.20
CA ILE A 20 12.77 -5.60 24.80
C ILE A 20 11.89 -6.85 24.81
N PRO A 21 10.76 -6.89 24.08
CA PRO A 21 9.95 -8.08 23.98
C PRO A 21 10.82 -9.27 23.56
N THR A 22 10.83 -10.35 24.36
CA THR A 22 11.66 -11.52 24.11
C THR A 22 11.19 -12.38 22.93
N ALA A 23 9.96 -12.19 22.47
CA ALA A 23 9.40 -12.90 21.34
C ALA A 23 9.47 -12.06 20.05
N PRO A 24 9.82 -12.68 18.90
CA PRO A 24 9.90 -11.95 17.62
C PRO A 24 8.54 -11.35 17.21
N LEU A 25 8.57 -10.16 16.67
CA LEU A 25 7.40 -9.48 16.12
C LEU A 25 6.94 -10.21 14.84
N ARG A 26 5.74 -10.78 14.85
CA ARG A 26 5.19 -11.48 13.69
C ARG A 26 4.40 -10.51 12.81
N ILE A 27 4.83 -10.37 11.55
CA ILE A 27 4.23 -9.47 10.57
C ILE A 27 3.82 -10.31 9.36
N ALA A 28 2.62 -10.10 8.84
CA ALA A 28 2.20 -10.68 7.57
C ALA A 28 1.74 -9.61 6.58
N MET A 29 1.89 -9.90 5.31
CA MET A 29 1.51 -9.03 4.19
C MET A 29 0.59 -9.80 3.25
N VAL A 30 -0.42 -9.14 2.70
CA VAL A 30 -1.29 -9.77 1.69
C VAL A 30 -0.57 -9.89 0.35
N ASN A 31 -0.86 -10.97 -0.39
CA ASN A 31 -0.23 -11.22 -1.69
C ASN A 31 -0.55 -10.14 -2.73
N SER A 32 -1.68 -9.45 -2.62
CA SER A 32 -2.07 -8.34 -3.51
C SER A 32 -1.11 -7.14 -3.50
N LEU A 33 -0.22 -7.04 -2.50
CA LEU A 33 0.88 -6.07 -2.49
C LEU A 33 1.97 -6.37 -3.53
N PHE A 34 2.02 -7.58 -4.05
CA PHE A 34 3.11 -8.10 -4.88
C PHE A 34 2.62 -8.72 -6.18
N PRO A 35 1.76 -8.03 -6.96
CA PRO A 35 1.30 -8.56 -8.23
C PRO A 35 2.51 -8.83 -9.14
N ASP A 36 2.48 -9.96 -9.84
CA ASP A 36 3.51 -10.35 -10.82
C ASP A 36 4.96 -10.41 -10.28
N THR A 37 5.15 -10.46 -8.93
CA THR A 37 6.48 -10.47 -8.31
C THR A 37 6.97 -11.92 -8.16
N PRO A 38 8.11 -12.30 -8.76
CA PRO A 38 8.68 -13.63 -8.58
C PRO A 38 9.01 -13.93 -7.13
N GLU A 39 8.80 -15.18 -6.68
CA GLU A 39 9.00 -15.61 -5.30
C GLU A 39 10.41 -15.30 -4.77
N ALA A 40 11.45 -15.51 -5.59
CA ALA A 40 12.83 -15.22 -5.20
C ALA A 40 13.04 -13.72 -4.89
N THR A 41 12.42 -12.84 -5.70
CA THR A 41 12.46 -11.38 -5.48
C THR A 41 11.71 -11.03 -4.20
N LEU A 42 10.52 -11.62 -3.99
CA LEU A 42 9.71 -11.41 -2.79
C LEU A 42 10.47 -11.81 -1.53
N ASN A 43 11.13 -12.96 -1.52
CA ASN A 43 11.94 -13.42 -0.39
C ASN A 43 13.09 -12.45 -0.07
N GLY A 44 13.78 -11.91 -1.07
CA GLY A 44 14.80 -10.89 -0.90
C GLY A 44 14.25 -9.58 -0.31
N MET A 45 13.07 -9.15 -0.77
CA MET A 45 12.38 -7.98 -0.22
C MET A 45 11.98 -8.19 1.25
N MET A 46 11.45 -9.37 1.61
CA MET A 46 11.09 -9.72 3.00
C MET A 46 12.31 -9.69 3.92
N GLN A 47 13.43 -10.27 3.51
CA GLN A 47 14.68 -10.23 4.29
C GLN A 47 15.17 -8.80 4.48
N SER A 48 15.14 -7.99 3.43
CA SER A 48 15.51 -6.57 3.51
C SER A 48 14.62 -5.81 4.49
N PHE A 49 13.31 -6.08 4.49
CA PHE A 49 12.38 -5.46 5.43
C PHE A 49 12.68 -5.89 6.88
N ALA A 50 12.88 -7.17 7.14
CA ALA A 50 13.22 -7.68 8.47
C ALA A 50 14.49 -7.02 9.03
N THR A 51 15.54 -6.90 8.22
CA THR A 51 16.81 -6.24 8.59
C THR A 51 16.59 -4.77 8.94
N VAL A 52 15.79 -4.05 8.14
CA VAL A 52 15.51 -2.63 8.42
C VAL A 52 14.64 -2.49 9.65
N LEU A 53 13.62 -3.33 9.81
CA LEU A 53 12.78 -3.35 11.00
C LEU A 53 13.63 -3.51 12.26
N GLU A 54 14.49 -4.52 12.33
CA GLU A 54 15.38 -4.75 13.44
C GLU A 54 16.31 -3.57 13.70
N SER A 55 16.97 -3.05 12.66
CA SER A 55 17.89 -1.93 12.78
C SER A 55 17.21 -0.61 13.23
N GLN A 56 15.96 -0.41 12.87
CA GLN A 56 15.22 0.82 13.18
C GLN A 56 14.46 0.73 14.51
N THR A 57 13.89 -0.43 14.83
CA THR A 57 13.02 -0.60 16.00
C THR A 57 13.68 -1.31 17.17
N GLY A 58 14.79 -2.02 16.93
CA GLY A 58 15.38 -2.94 17.88
C GLY A 58 14.54 -4.21 18.11
N LEU A 59 13.48 -4.41 17.32
CA LEU A 59 12.59 -5.56 17.41
C LEU A 59 12.95 -6.58 16.33
N VAL A 60 13.32 -7.79 16.74
CA VAL A 60 13.49 -8.90 15.80
C VAL A 60 12.11 -9.26 15.24
N GLY A 61 11.96 -9.25 13.92
CA GLY A 61 10.69 -9.52 13.26
C GLY A 61 10.75 -10.71 12.31
N THR A 62 9.68 -11.49 12.27
CA THR A 62 9.44 -12.48 11.22
C THR A 62 8.40 -11.93 10.25
N LEU A 63 8.70 -12.01 8.96
CA LEU A 63 7.80 -11.58 7.91
C LEU A 63 7.33 -12.77 7.10
N THR A 64 6.01 -12.79 6.83
CA THR A 64 5.37 -13.80 5.98
C THR A 64 4.41 -13.13 5.02
N THR A 65 4.03 -13.83 3.96
CA THR A 65 2.90 -13.43 3.13
C THR A 65 1.70 -14.32 3.43
N CYS A 66 0.51 -13.82 3.16
CA CYS A 66 -0.73 -14.61 3.23
C CYS A 66 -1.63 -14.34 2.02
N GLY A 67 -2.60 -15.23 1.77
CA GLY A 67 -3.43 -15.22 0.57
C GLY A 67 -4.17 -13.92 0.33
N ASP A 68 -5.16 -13.61 1.17
CA ASP A 68 -6.05 -12.47 0.96
C ASP A 68 -6.25 -11.62 2.23
N ALA A 69 -6.91 -10.49 2.05
CA ALA A 69 -7.18 -9.53 3.10
C ALA A 69 -8.00 -10.10 4.27
N VAL A 70 -8.99 -10.96 3.98
CA VAL A 70 -9.85 -11.56 5.00
C VAL A 70 -9.08 -12.57 5.84
N GLN A 71 -8.21 -13.34 5.19
CA GLN A 71 -7.31 -14.28 5.86
C GLN A 71 -6.36 -13.53 6.81
N LEU A 72 -5.73 -12.45 6.34
CA LEU A 72 -4.84 -11.64 7.19
C LEU A 72 -5.61 -10.99 8.36
N GLY A 73 -6.82 -10.49 8.11
CA GLY A 73 -7.69 -9.96 9.15
C GLY A 73 -7.99 -11.00 10.24
N LYS A 74 -8.25 -12.26 9.87
CA LYS A 74 -8.44 -13.36 10.82
C LYS A 74 -7.15 -13.69 11.59
N MET A 75 -6.01 -13.72 10.92
CA MET A 75 -4.71 -13.96 11.58
C MET A 75 -4.41 -12.90 12.64
N LEU A 76 -4.76 -11.62 12.39
CA LEU A 76 -4.66 -10.56 13.39
C LEU A 76 -5.65 -10.76 14.54
N ALA A 77 -6.91 -11.10 14.24
CA ALA A 77 -7.94 -11.32 15.24
C ALA A 77 -7.63 -12.50 16.18
N GLU A 78 -6.91 -13.51 15.68
CA GLU A 78 -6.51 -14.74 16.38
C GLU A 78 -5.10 -14.67 16.98
N ASP A 79 -4.44 -13.52 16.98
CA ASP A 79 -3.07 -13.30 17.46
C ASP A 79 -1.99 -14.18 16.79
N LYS A 80 -2.30 -14.73 15.61
CA LYS A 80 -1.31 -15.47 14.80
C LYS A 80 -0.21 -14.55 14.29
N VAL A 81 -0.55 -13.30 14.01
CA VAL A 81 0.38 -12.21 13.70
C VAL A 81 0.06 -10.99 14.55
N HIS A 82 1.06 -10.17 14.82
CA HIS A 82 0.91 -8.94 15.58
C HIS A 82 0.55 -7.75 14.70
N LEU A 83 1.12 -7.71 13.50
CA LEU A 83 0.92 -6.64 12.52
C LEU A 83 0.56 -7.24 11.15
N GLY A 84 -0.32 -6.56 10.44
CA GLY A 84 -0.72 -6.89 9.07
C GLY A 84 -0.50 -5.71 8.14
N VAL A 85 0.07 -5.95 6.95
CA VAL A 85 0.24 -4.91 5.94
C VAL A 85 -0.73 -5.15 4.79
N PHE A 86 -1.52 -4.14 4.47
CA PHE A 86 -2.59 -4.21 3.49
C PHE A 86 -2.50 -3.05 2.49
N PRO A 87 -2.87 -3.23 1.22
CA PRO A 87 -3.44 -2.15 0.43
C PRO A 87 -4.62 -1.52 1.19
N GLY A 88 -4.88 -0.22 1.00
CA GLY A 88 -5.91 0.44 1.80
C GLY A 88 -7.31 -0.13 1.62
N ILE A 89 -7.67 -0.58 0.40
CA ILE A 89 -8.97 -1.22 0.15
C ILE A 89 -9.05 -2.61 0.79
N ASP A 90 -7.98 -3.38 0.75
CA ASP A 90 -7.87 -4.70 1.38
C ASP A 90 -8.07 -4.61 2.89
N PHE A 91 -7.49 -3.57 3.51
CA PHE A 91 -7.74 -3.28 4.92
C PHE A 91 -9.24 -3.02 5.17
N GLY A 92 -9.90 -2.29 4.29
CA GLY A 92 -11.33 -2.06 4.37
C GLY A 92 -12.14 -3.36 4.34
N TRP A 93 -11.83 -4.27 3.43
CA TRP A 93 -12.46 -5.60 3.35
C TRP A 93 -12.17 -6.46 4.58
N ALA A 94 -10.92 -6.47 5.05
CA ALA A 94 -10.55 -7.18 6.27
C ALA A 94 -11.31 -6.63 7.48
N ARG A 95 -11.42 -5.30 7.64
CA ARG A 95 -12.11 -4.65 8.74
C ARG A 95 -13.61 -4.94 8.75
N GLN A 96 -14.27 -5.07 7.59
CA GLN A 96 -15.67 -5.48 7.53
C GLN A 96 -15.90 -6.88 8.14
N LYS A 97 -14.94 -7.79 8.01
CA LYS A 97 -15.02 -9.16 8.55
C LYS A 97 -14.44 -9.29 9.95
N CYS A 98 -13.45 -8.46 10.28
CA CYS A 98 -12.73 -8.45 11.54
C CYS A 98 -12.73 -7.03 12.14
N PRO A 99 -13.85 -6.54 12.70
CA PRO A 99 -14.00 -5.14 13.10
C PRO A 99 -13.10 -4.70 14.27
N ALA A 100 -12.41 -5.65 14.91
CA ALA A 100 -11.46 -5.37 15.99
C ALA A 100 -10.13 -4.79 15.50
N ILE A 101 -9.74 -4.99 14.23
CA ILE A 101 -8.47 -4.48 13.70
C ILE A 101 -8.48 -2.95 13.55
N ARG A 102 -7.32 -2.35 13.78
CA ARG A 102 -7.14 -0.88 13.75
C ARG A 102 -5.94 -0.51 12.87
N PRO A 103 -6.01 0.63 12.16
CA PRO A 103 -4.87 1.13 11.41
C PRO A 103 -3.83 1.73 12.39
N LEU A 104 -2.54 1.56 12.10
CA LEU A 104 -1.43 2.05 12.93
C LEU A 104 -0.64 3.17 12.24
N VAL A 105 -0.18 2.92 11.02
CA VAL A 105 0.51 3.89 10.16
C VAL A 105 0.15 3.64 8.70
N ILE A 106 0.14 4.68 7.88
CA ILE A 106 0.02 4.53 6.42
C ILE A 106 1.41 4.52 5.76
N ALA A 107 1.51 3.75 4.68
CA ALA A 107 2.67 3.77 3.78
C ALA A 107 2.34 4.68 2.59
N VAL A 108 3.15 5.71 2.38
CA VAL A 108 2.90 6.74 1.37
C VAL A 108 3.92 6.66 0.25
N ASN A 109 3.42 6.75 -0.99
CA ASN A 109 4.25 7.01 -2.16
C ASN A 109 3.73 8.29 -2.82
N GLN A 110 4.37 9.44 -2.50
CA GLN A 110 4.05 10.81 -2.93
C GLN A 110 2.65 11.30 -2.47
N HIS A 111 1.59 10.51 -2.67
CA HIS A 111 0.21 10.90 -2.35
C HIS A 111 -0.42 10.01 -1.30
N ARG A 112 -1.21 10.62 -0.41
CA ARG A 112 -2.05 9.93 0.58
C ARG A 112 -3.39 9.47 -0.01
N ARG A 113 -3.76 10.01 -1.16
CA ARG A 113 -5.02 9.72 -1.87
C ARG A 113 -4.66 9.17 -3.23
N LEU A 114 -4.98 7.91 -3.45
CA LEU A 114 -4.64 7.23 -4.69
C LEU A 114 -5.83 7.28 -5.64
N ARG A 115 -5.57 7.45 -6.92
CA ARG A 115 -6.58 7.35 -7.97
C ARG A 115 -6.03 6.58 -9.15
N ALA A 116 -6.90 5.85 -9.81
CA ALA A 116 -6.65 5.30 -11.11
C ALA A 116 -7.24 6.21 -12.18
N VAL A 117 -6.56 6.35 -13.31
CA VAL A 117 -7.00 7.16 -14.44
C VAL A 117 -6.86 6.37 -15.74
N VAL A 118 -7.84 6.54 -16.63
CA VAL A 118 -7.74 6.07 -18.01
C VAL A 118 -7.28 7.24 -18.88
N LEU A 119 -6.19 7.02 -19.61
CA LEU A 119 -5.63 8.00 -20.54
C LEU A 119 -5.72 7.52 -21.98
N VAL A 120 -5.87 8.48 -22.87
CA VAL A 120 -5.83 8.33 -24.32
C VAL A 120 -5.02 9.47 -24.93
N ARG A 121 -4.72 9.43 -26.23
CA ARG A 121 -4.13 10.58 -26.91
C ARG A 121 -5.08 11.80 -26.86
N ALA A 122 -4.54 12.97 -26.68
CA ALA A 122 -5.30 14.21 -26.55
C ALA A 122 -6.13 14.54 -27.84
N ASP A 123 -5.60 14.20 -29.02
CA ASP A 123 -6.23 14.40 -30.31
C ASP A 123 -7.23 13.29 -30.70
N ALA A 124 -7.30 12.21 -29.92
CA ALA A 124 -8.23 11.12 -30.19
C ALA A 124 -9.68 11.53 -29.89
N LYS A 125 -10.60 11.08 -30.75
CA LYS A 125 -12.05 11.23 -30.54
C LYS A 125 -12.58 10.16 -29.57
N ILE A 126 -12.01 10.13 -28.35
CA ILE A 126 -12.35 9.21 -27.27
C ILE A 126 -12.61 10.08 -26.05
N GLU A 127 -13.81 10.01 -25.49
CA GLU A 127 -14.21 10.83 -24.34
C GLU A 127 -14.52 10.01 -23.08
N LYS A 128 -14.70 8.69 -23.23
CA LYS A 128 -14.99 7.75 -22.13
C LYS A 128 -14.47 6.36 -22.46
N LEU A 129 -14.36 5.49 -21.44
CA LEU A 129 -13.87 4.12 -21.60
C LEU A 129 -14.64 3.32 -22.66
N ALA A 130 -15.96 3.52 -22.76
CA ALA A 130 -16.79 2.81 -23.74
C ALA A 130 -16.37 3.09 -25.21
N ASP A 131 -15.76 4.24 -25.51
CA ASP A 131 -15.30 4.60 -26.85
C ASP A 131 -14.01 3.84 -27.25
N LEU A 132 -13.39 3.15 -26.29
CA LEU A 132 -12.25 2.23 -26.52
C LEU A 132 -12.68 0.85 -26.98
N GLN A 133 -13.98 0.63 -27.23
CA GLN A 133 -14.47 -0.65 -27.73
C GLN A 133 -13.78 -1.06 -29.03
N GLY A 134 -13.29 -2.32 -29.06
CA GLY A 134 -12.62 -2.88 -30.22
C GLY A 134 -11.25 -2.28 -30.51
N LYS A 135 -10.68 -1.52 -29.58
CA LYS A 135 -9.35 -0.90 -29.67
C LYS A 135 -8.36 -1.66 -28.80
N ALA A 136 -7.06 -1.48 -29.08
CA ALA A 136 -6.00 -2.00 -28.22
C ALA A 136 -5.87 -1.13 -26.96
N PHE A 137 -5.66 -1.78 -25.81
CA PHE A 137 -5.57 -1.16 -24.50
C PHE A 137 -4.34 -1.69 -23.74
N ALA A 138 -3.59 -0.82 -23.08
CA ALA A 138 -2.46 -1.21 -22.26
C ALA A 138 -2.86 -1.38 -20.79
N LEU A 139 -2.48 -2.51 -20.22
CA LEU A 139 -2.53 -2.80 -18.78
C LEU A 139 -1.12 -3.21 -18.34
N PRO A 140 -0.25 -2.26 -17.92
CA PRO A 140 1.15 -2.52 -17.63
C PRO A 140 1.36 -3.66 -16.62
N GLN A 141 2.51 -4.34 -16.70
CA GLN A 141 2.94 -5.24 -15.64
C GLN A 141 3.08 -4.47 -14.32
N ASN A 142 2.85 -5.15 -13.19
CA ASN A 142 2.86 -4.54 -11.84
C ASN A 142 1.89 -3.35 -11.68
N THR A 143 0.83 -3.29 -12.48
CA THR A 143 -0.28 -2.37 -12.26
C THR A 143 -0.87 -2.61 -10.87
N ARG A 144 -1.08 -1.53 -10.09
CA ARG A 144 -1.59 -1.63 -8.73
C ARG A 144 -3.05 -2.10 -8.70
N GLU A 145 -3.41 -2.81 -7.63
CA GLU A 145 -4.73 -3.43 -7.47
C GLU A 145 -5.89 -2.45 -7.65
N HIS A 146 -5.79 -1.24 -7.12
CA HIS A 146 -6.86 -0.25 -7.28
C HIS A 146 -7.11 0.15 -8.75
N CYS A 147 -6.11 0.09 -9.63
CA CYS A 147 -6.29 0.32 -11.06
C CYS A 147 -7.03 -0.85 -11.72
N HIS A 148 -6.75 -2.09 -11.31
CA HIS A 148 -7.48 -3.26 -11.77
C HIS A 148 -8.96 -3.20 -11.36
N LEU A 149 -9.22 -2.93 -10.08
CA LEU A 149 -10.58 -2.80 -9.54
C LEU A 149 -11.37 -1.70 -10.26
N PHE A 150 -10.75 -0.53 -10.46
CA PHE A 150 -11.36 0.56 -11.20
C PHE A 150 -11.69 0.17 -12.64
N LEU A 151 -10.71 -0.38 -13.36
CA LEU A 151 -10.91 -0.79 -14.76
C LEU A 151 -12.02 -1.85 -14.87
N GLU A 152 -12.01 -2.86 -14.02
CA GLU A 152 -13.03 -3.91 -14.01
C GLU A 152 -14.43 -3.35 -13.76
N ARG A 153 -14.57 -2.47 -12.76
CA ARG A 153 -15.86 -1.82 -12.47
C ARG A 153 -16.32 -0.95 -13.63
N SER A 154 -15.43 -0.12 -14.19
CA SER A 154 -15.76 0.75 -15.34
C SER A 154 -16.16 -0.09 -16.57
N MET A 155 -15.47 -1.19 -16.84
CA MET A 155 -15.86 -2.10 -17.92
C MET A 155 -17.23 -2.73 -17.68
N ARG A 156 -17.54 -3.18 -16.46
CA ARG A 156 -18.89 -3.70 -16.12
C ARG A 156 -19.98 -2.63 -16.31
N ALA A 157 -19.71 -1.38 -15.98
CA ALA A 157 -20.65 -0.27 -16.19
C ALA A 157 -20.99 -0.05 -17.67
N THR A 158 -20.14 -0.49 -18.61
CA THR A 158 -20.48 -0.47 -20.05
C THR A 158 -21.54 -1.50 -20.45
N GLY A 159 -21.97 -2.38 -19.54
CA GLY A 159 -22.91 -3.48 -19.80
C GLY A 159 -22.30 -4.64 -20.58
N ARG A 160 -20.97 -4.71 -20.70
CA ARG A 160 -20.26 -5.72 -21.50
C ARG A 160 -19.34 -6.57 -20.61
N GLU A 161 -19.03 -7.77 -21.05
CA GLU A 161 -17.99 -8.58 -20.44
C GLU A 161 -16.62 -7.91 -20.62
N PRO A 162 -15.80 -7.80 -19.58
CA PRO A 162 -14.49 -7.14 -19.63
C PRO A 162 -13.60 -7.62 -20.78
N LYS A 163 -13.60 -8.94 -21.06
CA LYS A 163 -12.81 -9.55 -22.15
C LYS A 163 -13.30 -9.20 -23.56
N LYS A 164 -14.48 -8.58 -23.69
CA LYS A 164 -15.11 -8.24 -25.00
C LYS A 164 -15.09 -6.75 -25.27
N LEU A 165 -14.60 -5.90 -24.36
CA LEU A 165 -14.54 -4.47 -24.57
C LEU A 165 -13.38 -4.11 -25.51
N PHE A 166 -12.20 -4.61 -25.23
CA PHE A 166 -11.00 -4.30 -26.01
C PHE A 166 -10.72 -5.39 -27.04
N ALA A 167 -10.15 -5.02 -28.20
CA ALA A 167 -9.67 -5.98 -29.18
C ALA A 167 -8.47 -6.78 -28.66
N GLU A 168 -7.59 -6.06 -27.91
CA GLU A 168 -6.39 -6.63 -27.32
C GLU A 168 -6.07 -5.87 -26.04
N ILE A 169 -5.49 -6.58 -25.06
CA ILE A 169 -4.91 -6.00 -23.84
C ILE A 169 -3.42 -6.34 -23.85
N THR A 170 -2.58 -5.32 -24.08
CA THR A 170 -1.14 -5.46 -24.03
C THR A 170 -0.64 -5.35 -22.59
N ARG A 171 0.54 -5.95 -22.29
CA ARG A 171 1.17 -5.96 -20.96
C ARG A 171 2.59 -5.36 -21.03
N PRO A 172 2.74 -4.05 -21.30
CA PRO A 172 4.05 -3.41 -21.32
C PRO A 172 4.82 -3.62 -20.02
N PRO A 173 6.18 -3.71 -20.06
CA PRO A 173 6.98 -4.01 -18.88
C PRO A 173 6.97 -2.88 -17.84
N SER A 174 6.69 -1.64 -18.27
CA SER A 174 6.58 -0.49 -17.36
C SER A 174 5.39 0.41 -17.71
N ILE A 175 4.97 1.22 -16.73
CA ILE A 175 3.94 2.26 -16.94
C ILE A 175 4.43 3.31 -17.92
N GLU A 176 5.72 3.61 -17.93
CA GLU A 176 6.31 4.58 -18.84
C GLU A 176 6.22 4.11 -20.30
N ASP A 177 6.53 2.83 -20.56
CA ASP A 177 6.39 2.23 -21.89
C ASP A 177 4.92 2.26 -22.34
N ALA A 178 3.99 1.93 -21.43
CA ALA A 178 2.56 1.94 -21.75
C ALA A 178 2.04 3.34 -22.11
N LEU A 179 2.51 4.38 -21.41
CA LEU A 179 2.16 5.77 -21.73
C LEU A 179 2.79 6.23 -23.06
N ASP A 180 4.02 5.79 -23.33
CA ASP A 180 4.68 6.02 -24.60
C ASP A 180 3.92 5.34 -25.74
N ASP A 181 3.47 4.08 -25.57
CA ASP A 181 2.66 3.36 -26.56
C ASP A 181 1.36 4.08 -26.90
N VAL A 182 0.71 4.75 -25.93
CA VAL A 182 -0.47 5.59 -26.20
C VAL A 182 -0.08 6.83 -27.01
N VAL A 183 0.99 7.52 -26.64
CA VAL A 183 1.48 8.72 -27.36
C VAL A 183 1.84 8.38 -28.80
N ASP A 184 2.47 7.23 -29.04
CA ASP A 184 2.89 6.75 -30.35
C ASP A 184 1.77 6.01 -31.11
N ASN A 185 0.55 5.96 -30.54
CA ASN A 185 -0.64 5.34 -31.11
C ASN A 185 -0.50 3.83 -31.39
N ILE A 186 0.37 3.15 -30.65
CA ILE A 186 0.51 1.67 -30.66
C ILE A 186 -0.70 1.05 -30.00
N VAL A 187 -1.15 1.64 -28.86
CA VAL A 187 -2.41 1.34 -28.20
C VAL A 187 -3.25 2.61 -28.08
N GLN A 188 -4.57 2.49 -27.91
CA GLN A 188 -5.46 3.64 -27.88
C GLN A 188 -5.83 4.12 -26.49
N GLY A 189 -5.52 3.33 -25.46
CA GLY A 189 -5.75 3.73 -24.09
C GLY A 189 -4.90 2.92 -23.09
N VAL A 190 -4.77 3.46 -21.89
CA VAL A 190 -4.04 2.85 -20.78
C VAL A 190 -4.70 3.19 -19.46
N VAL A 191 -4.63 2.31 -18.47
CA VAL A 191 -4.95 2.64 -17.07
C VAL A 191 -3.67 2.71 -16.25
N VAL A 192 -3.52 3.79 -15.47
CA VAL A 192 -2.38 4.01 -14.56
C VAL A 192 -2.85 4.67 -13.26
N ASP A 193 -2.02 4.63 -12.23
CA ASP A 193 -2.24 5.44 -11.03
C ASP A 193 -1.70 6.87 -11.19
N THR A 194 -2.28 7.81 -10.45
CA THR A 194 -1.91 9.23 -10.52
C THR A 194 -0.47 9.50 -10.12
N VAL A 195 0.11 8.70 -9.20
CA VAL A 195 1.53 8.84 -8.80
C VAL A 195 2.46 8.55 -9.97
N ALA A 196 2.18 7.46 -10.70
CA ALA A 196 2.99 7.10 -11.88
C ALA A 196 2.81 8.13 -13.00
N LEU A 197 1.60 8.67 -13.16
CA LEU A 197 1.33 9.73 -14.13
C LEU A 197 2.10 11.01 -13.83
N ASP A 198 2.16 11.43 -12.56
CA ASP A 198 2.94 12.61 -12.14
C ASP A 198 4.44 12.40 -12.36
N CYS A 199 4.96 11.20 -12.09
CA CYS A 199 6.34 10.85 -12.40
C CYS A 199 6.62 10.94 -13.91
N TYR A 200 5.69 10.50 -14.74
CA TYR A 200 5.82 10.59 -16.20
C TYR A 200 5.79 12.04 -16.66
N GLN A 201 4.87 12.86 -16.14
CA GLN A 201 4.79 14.29 -16.44
C GLN A 201 6.08 15.01 -16.12
N GLN A 202 6.70 14.72 -14.97
CA GLN A 202 7.97 15.33 -14.57
C GLN A 202 9.13 14.93 -15.49
N ARG A 203 9.17 13.67 -15.93
CA ARG A 203 10.26 13.16 -16.78
C ARG A 203 10.09 13.46 -18.26
N LYS A 204 8.85 13.45 -18.75
CA LYS A 204 8.51 13.58 -20.19
C LYS A 204 7.37 14.58 -20.43
N PRO A 205 7.51 15.86 -20.00
CA PRO A 205 6.40 16.83 -20.08
C PRO A 205 5.86 17.04 -21.50
N GLY A 206 6.72 16.99 -22.53
CA GLY A 206 6.31 17.12 -23.92
C GLY A 206 5.52 15.93 -24.47
N ARG A 207 5.72 14.72 -23.90
CA ARG A 207 4.89 13.55 -24.25
C ARG A 207 3.60 13.55 -23.42
N PHE A 208 3.69 13.92 -22.15
CA PHE A 208 2.50 14.06 -21.28
C PHE A 208 1.46 15.02 -21.87
N SER A 209 1.88 16.14 -22.47
CA SER A 209 0.94 17.10 -23.10
C SER A 209 0.15 16.52 -24.28
N LYS A 210 0.54 15.36 -24.80
CA LYS A 210 -0.18 14.62 -25.85
C LYS A 210 -1.22 13.64 -25.30
N LEU A 211 -1.40 13.57 -23.99
CA LEU A 211 -2.33 12.69 -23.31
C LEU A 211 -3.50 13.48 -22.71
N LYS A 212 -4.67 12.85 -22.62
CA LYS A 212 -5.82 13.36 -21.84
C LYS A 212 -6.41 12.24 -20.99
N ILE A 213 -6.90 12.60 -19.80
CA ILE A 213 -7.66 11.72 -18.94
C ILE A 213 -9.12 11.71 -19.46
N VAL A 214 -9.68 10.52 -19.65
CA VAL A 214 -11.08 10.33 -20.06
C VAL A 214 -11.94 9.72 -18.97
N GLU A 215 -11.33 9.11 -17.94
CA GLU A 215 -12.04 8.58 -16.80
C GLU A 215 -11.13 8.54 -15.58
N GLU A 216 -11.68 8.79 -14.39
CA GLU A 216 -10.95 8.83 -13.11
C GLU A 216 -11.75 8.09 -12.05
N SER A 217 -11.03 7.36 -11.19
CA SER A 217 -11.62 6.60 -10.08
C SER A 217 -12.00 7.48 -8.90
N GLU A 218 -12.73 6.89 -7.97
CA GLU A 218 -12.86 7.36 -6.60
C GLU A 218 -11.48 7.36 -5.91
N ILE A 219 -11.38 8.02 -4.76
CA ILE A 219 -10.17 8.04 -3.94
C ILE A 219 -10.02 6.69 -3.24
N PHE A 220 -8.90 6.03 -3.48
CA PHE A 220 -8.47 4.86 -2.74
C PHE A 220 -7.55 5.28 -1.58
N PRO A 221 -7.71 4.67 -0.39
CA PRO A 221 -6.80 4.90 0.73
C PRO A 221 -5.42 4.29 0.45
N PRO A 222 -4.34 4.87 1.01
CA PRO A 222 -3.01 4.31 0.88
C PRO A 222 -2.88 3.00 1.64
N ALA A 223 -1.80 2.25 1.37
CA ALA A 223 -1.47 1.04 2.12
C ALA A 223 -1.27 1.36 3.60
N VAL A 224 -1.61 0.39 4.46
CA VAL A 224 -1.63 0.57 5.91
C VAL A 224 -1.02 -0.63 6.62
N VAL A 225 -0.30 -0.36 7.70
CA VAL A 225 0.02 -1.34 8.73
C VAL A 225 -1.10 -1.32 9.76
N ALA A 226 -1.70 -2.47 10.02
CA ALA A 226 -2.80 -2.63 10.96
C ALA A 226 -2.44 -3.61 12.07
N TYR A 227 -3.16 -3.53 13.18
CA TYR A 227 -2.97 -4.36 14.37
C TYR A 227 -4.31 -4.67 15.04
N ARG A 228 -4.32 -5.62 15.96
CA ARG A 228 -5.41 -5.82 16.90
C ARG A 228 -5.03 -5.21 18.26
N PRO A 229 -5.87 -4.33 18.85
CA PRO A 229 -5.64 -3.82 20.22
C PRO A 229 -5.45 -4.98 21.22
N GLY A 230 -4.42 -4.86 22.06
CA GLY A 230 -4.06 -5.87 23.06
C GLY A 230 -3.17 -7.01 22.55
N ALA A 231 -2.85 -7.09 21.24
CA ALA A 231 -1.90 -8.08 20.70
C ALA A 231 -0.42 -7.75 21.00
N LEU A 232 -0.14 -6.47 21.19
CA LEU A 232 1.15 -5.93 21.64
C LEU A 232 0.88 -4.93 22.76
N ASP A 233 1.87 -4.74 23.64
CA ASP A 233 1.80 -3.65 24.61
C ASP A 233 1.87 -2.28 23.91
N ASP A 234 1.30 -1.26 24.55
CA ASP A 234 1.18 0.07 23.98
C ASP A 234 2.55 0.72 23.73
N ALA A 235 3.56 0.42 24.54
CA ALA A 235 4.91 0.96 24.38
C ALA A 235 5.60 0.36 23.16
N ALA A 236 5.50 -0.96 22.94
CA ALA A 236 6.01 -1.61 21.74
C ALA A 236 5.32 -1.08 20.47
N LEU A 237 4.00 -0.89 20.54
CA LEU A 237 3.20 -0.37 19.43
C LEU A 237 3.59 1.07 19.08
N ALA A 238 3.72 1.94 20.09
CA ALA A 238 4.17 3.32 19.92
C ALA A 238 5.59 3.37 19.37
N ARG A 239 6.51 2.55 19.90
CA ARG A 239 7.89 2.46 19.40
C ARG A 239 7.92 2.05 17.94
N PHE A 240 7.17 1.01 17.54
CA PHE A 240 7.08 0.58 16.15
C PHE A 240 6.58 1.73 15.27
N ARG A 241 5.44 2.35 15.61
CA ARG A 241 4.84 3.46 14.86
C ARG A 241 5.83 4.61 14.66
N ASP A 242 6.46 5.10 15.75
CA ASP A 242 7.32 6.27 15.72
C ASP A 242 8.61 6.02 14.94
N ARG A 243 9.13 4.78 15.00
CA ARG A 243 10.28 4.35 14.23
C ARG A 243 9.95 4.22 12.75
N MET A 244 8.79 3.67 12.39
CA MET A 244 8.36 3.62 10.99
C MET A 244 8.22 5.04 10.41
N ILE A 245 7.59 5.97 11.11
CA ILE A 245 7.47 7.38 10.70
C ILE A 245 8.86 8.03 10.54
N SER A 246 9.83 7.64 11.37
CA SER A 246 11.20 8.16 11.33
C SER A 246 12.11 7.48 10.30
N THR A 247 11.63 6.47 9.58
CA THR A 247 12.45 5.61 8.68
C THR A 247 13.29 6.42 7.68
N LYS A 248 12.76 7.50 7.12
CA LYS A 248 13.47 8.37 6.17
C LYS A 248 14.71 9.07 6.73
N LYS A 249 14.86 9.18 8.05
CA LYS A 249 16.00 9.88 8.67
C LYS A 249 17.32 9.13 8.55
N GLY A 250 17.30 7.79 8.47
CA GLY A 250 18.48 6.93 8.41
C GLY A 250 18.83 6.49 6.97
N ALA A 251 20.09 6.19 6.68
CA ALA A 251 20.53 5.70 5.36
C ALA A 251 19.89 4.34 5.00
N ALA A 252 19.85 3.40 5.95
CA ALA A 252 19.20 2.09 5.76
C ALA A 252 17.70 2.26 5.50
N GLY A 253 17.02 3.14 6.24
CA GLY A 253 15.61 3.45 6.03
C GLY A 253 15.33 4.06 4.66
N ARG A 254 16.17 4.98 4.17
CA ARG A 254 16.02 5.54 2.81
C ARG A 254 16.18 4.48 1.74
N ARG A 255 17.16 3.55 1.86
CA ARG A 255 17.31 2.41 0.94
C ARG A 255 16.07 1.52 0.93
N PHE A 256 15.54 1.23 2.11
CA PHE A 256 14.29 0.49 2.25
C PHE A 256 13.14 1.19 1.52
N LEU A 257 12.91 2.47 1.77
CA LEU A 257 11.84 3.24 1.12
C LEU A 257 11.98 3.21 -0.42
N THR A 258 13.21 3.33 -0.93
CA THR A 258 13.48 3.24 -2.37
C THR A 258 13.12 1.86 -2.93
N LEU A 259 13.52 0.77 -2.24
CA LEU A 259 13.22 -0.61 -2.65
C LEU A 259 11.71 -0.86 -2.72
N TRP A 260 10.96 -0.32 -1.74
CA TRP A 260 9.52 -0.47 -1.65
C TRP A 260 8.74 0.61 -2.42
N LYS A 261 9.44 1.49 -3.14
CA LYS A 261 8.85 2.62 -3.88
C LYS A 261 7.95 3.47 -2.97
N LEU A 262 8.42 3.76 -1.76
CA LEU A 262 7.73 4.60 -0.78
C LEU A 262 8.49 5.91 -0.57
N THR A 263 7.77 6.96 -0.23
CA THR A 263 8.34 8.24 0.23
C THR A 263 8.40 8.33 1.75
N GLY A 264 7.67 7.48 2.46
CA GLY A 264 7.70 7.38 3.91
C GLY A 264 6.50 6.67 4.51
N PHE A 265 6.49 6.66 5.84
CA PHE A 265 5.33 6.28 6.64
C PHE A 265 4.81 7.51 7.36
N GLU A 266 3.50 7.58 7.56
CA GLU A 266 2.84 8.73 8.16
C GLU A 266 1.78 8.29 9.17
N PRO A 267 1.43 9.16 10.14
CA PRO A 267 0.29 8.92 11.01
C PRO A 267 -1.00 8.75 10.20
N ILE A 268 -1.95 8.03 10.78
CA ILE A 268 -3.28 7.85 10.16
C ILE A 268 -3.95 9.22 10.01
N PRO A 269 -4.32 9.64 8.80
CA PRO A 269 -5.08 10.87 8.58
C PRO A 269 -6.46 10.81 9.24
N ALA A 270 -6.99 11.95 9.68
CA ALA A 270 -8.29 12.02 10.34
C ALA A 270 -9.45 11.53 9.45
N ASP A 271 -9.33 11.67 8.14
CA ASP A 271 -10.32 11.24 7.15
C ASP A 271 -10.12 9.80 6.64
N TYR A 272 -9.08 9.08 7.14
CA TYR A 272 -8.74 7.74 6.63
C TYR A 272 -9.89 6.75 6.72
N ASP A 273 -10.55 6.66 7.87
CA ASP A 273 -11.68 5.75 8.07
C ASP A 273 -12.85 6.09 7.16
N GLN A 274 -13.13 7.38 6.94
CA GLN A 274 -14.18 7.83 6.02
C GLN A 274 -13.90 7.41 4.57
N ILE A 275 -12.63 7.54 4.13
CA ILE A 275 -12.21 7.11 2.79
C ILE A 275 -12.34 5.58 2.67
N VAL A 276 -11.91 4.82 3.68
CA VAL A 276 -12.03 3.36 3.71
C VAL A 276 -13.51 2.95 3.65
N ASP A 277 -14.38 3.56 4.45
CA ASP A 277 -15.80 3.22 4.48
C ASP A 277 -16.53 3.60 3.18
N ALA A 278 -16.10 4.67 2.52
CA ALA A 278 -16.64 5.09 1.23
C ALA A 278 -16.22 4.10 0.12
N ILE A 279 -14.94 3.76 0.06
CA ILE A 279 -14.41 2.95 -1.05
C ILE A 279 -14.93 1.51 -1.03
N VAL A 280 -15.12 0.90 0.15
CA VAL A 280 -15.62 -0.49 0.24
C VAL A 280 -17.11 -0.60 -0.15
N LYS A 281 -17.87 0.50 -0.12
CA LYS A 281 -19.24 0.54 -0.64
C LYS A 281 -19.26 0.49 -2.16
N VAL A 282 -18.28 1.13 -2.78
CA VAL A 282 -18.13 1.19 -4.24
C VAL A 282 -17.51 -0.09 -4.80
N TYR A 283 -16.56 -0.66 -4.05
CA TYR A 283 -15.82 -1.88 -4.39
C TYR A 283 -16.00 -2.90 -3.27
N PRO A 284 -17.10 -3.66 -3.28
CA PRO A 284 -17.36 -4.66 -2.25
C PRO A 284 -16.31 -5.77 -2.27
N THR A 285 -16.15 -6.46 -1.13
CA THR A 285 -15.23 -7.59 -1.01
C THR A 285 -15.43 -8.59 -2.15
N PRO A 286 -14.37 -8.96 -2.88
CA PRO A 286 -14.47 -9.96 -3.93
C PRO A 286 -15.03 -11.28 -3.36
N VAL A 287 -15.97 -11.88 -4.11
CA VAL A 287 -16.45 -13.22 -3.79
C VAL A 287 -15.37 -14.20 -4.23
N PRO A 288 -14.88 -15.11 -3.36
CA PRO A 288 -13.92 -16.12 -3.78
C PRO A 288 -14.42 -16.86 -5.02
N ALA A 289 -13.59 -16.98 -6.03
CA ALA A 289 -13.90 -17.85 -7.16
C ALA A 289 -14.12 -19.28 -6.64
N LYS A 290 -15.25 -19.89 -7.02
CA LYS A 290 -15.58 -21.29 -6.68
C LYS A 290 -14.66 -22.25 -7.41
#